data_898dfc1d4e920776046c9d8e1d62e8fe
#
_entry.id   898dfc1d4e920776046c9d8e1d62e8fe
#
_cell.length_a   1.000
_cell.length_b   1.000
_cell.length_c   1.000
_cell.angle_alpha   90.00
_cell.angle_beta   90.00
_cell.angle_gamma   90.00
#
_symmetry.space_group_name_H-M   'P 1'
#
loop_
_entity.id
_entity.type
_entity.pdbx_description
1 polymer ?
#
loop_
_entity_poly.entity_id
_entity_poly.type
_entity_poly.pdbx_seq_one_letter_code
_entity_poly.pdbx_strand_id
1 'polypeptide(L)'
;MHTRLPFVDWFRNSSPYINAHRGRTFVILIEGEAIANGRGEQLIQDLALLHTLGVRLVVVYGIRPQVGTALDEAGIEPVRHDGRWIADGEIMRRVERVAAEQRLWLEARLSLGLPNTPLHGVELTAVSGNLVMAKPLGVRQGIDFDHTGEVRRVRATAIGSLLDRGTLVILPPLGFSSTGEVFDLDAAEVAQQTAVALKADKLILLGEA
;
A
#
# COMPACT_ATOMS: atom_id res chain seq x y z
N MET A 1 -31.95 -14.15 37.16
CA MET A 1 -31.90 -14.17 35.69
C MET A 1 -30.83 -13.19 35.27
N HIS A 2 -29.57 -13.65 34.97
CA HIS A 2 -28.49 -12.72 34.55
C HIS A 2 -28.73 -12.36 33.09
N THR A 3 -29.16 -11.15 32.84
CA THR A 3 -29.25 -10.59 31.49
C THR A 3 -27.81 -10.51 30.92
N ARG A 4 -27.42 -11.47 30.11
CA ARG A 4 -26.15 -11.39 29.38
C ARG A 4 -26.21 -10.19 28.45
N LEU A 5 -25.27 -9.26 28.61
CA LEU A 5 -25.15 -8.11 27.71
C LEU A 5 -24.67 -8.60 26.35
N PRO A 6 -25.39 -8.36 25.24
CA PRO A 6 -25.00 -8.84 23.89
C PRO A 6 -23.57 -8.47 23.51
N PHE A 7 -23.10 -7.31 23.98
CA PHE A 7 -21.73 -6.83 23.77
C PHE A 7 -20.67 -7.74 24.38
N VAL A 8 -20.90 -8.27 25.60
CA VAL A 8 -19.94 -9.15 26.30
C VAL A 8 -19.79 -10.47 25.55
N ASP A 9 -20.89 -11.02 25.06
CA ASP A 9 -20.86 -12.27 24.30
C ASP A 9 -20.20 -12.05 22.93
N TRP A 10 -20.48 -10.94 22.25
CA TRP A 10 -19.80 -10.55 21.01
C TRP A 10 -18.27 -10.41 21.23
N PHE A 11 -17.86 -9.68 22.27
CA PHE A 11 -16.44 -9.48 22.59
C PHE A 11 -15.73 -10.81 22.89
N ARG A 12 -16.34 -11.69 23.67
CA ARG A 12 -15.80 -13.02 23.95
C ARG A 12 -15.63 -13.86 22.69
N ASN A 13 -16.59 -13.80 21.78
CA ASN A 13 -16.53 -14.51 20.49
C ASN A 13 -15.48 -13.92 19.54
N SER A 14 -15.18 -12.63 19.63
CA SER A 14 -14.17 -11.96 18.80
C SER A 14 -12.74 -12.12 19.35
N SER A 15 -12.58 -12.34 20.65
CA SER A 15 -11.27 -12.43 21.32
C SER A 15 -10.32 -13.48 20.72
N PRO A 16 -10.76 -14.70 20.32
CA PRO A 16 -9.89 -15.67 19.67
C PRO A 16 -9.29 -15.17 18.36
N TYR A 17 -10.09 -14.44 17.56
CA TYR A 17 -9.64 -13.86 16.28
C TYR A 17 -8.61 -12.75 16.50
N ILE A 18 -8.86 -11.87 17.47
CA ILE A 18 -7.92 -10.81 17.87
C ILE A 18 -6.59 -11.44 18.30
N ASN A 19 -6.63 -12.44 19.14
CA ASN A 19 -5.44 -13.13 19.63
C ASN A 19 -4.69 -13.87 18.52
N ALA A 20 -5.39 -14.49 17.57
CA ALA A 20 -4.80 -15.20 16.43
C ALA A 20 -4.02 -14.26 15.48
N HIS A 21 -4.38 -12.98 15.45
CA HIS A 21 -3.78 -12.01 14.49
C HIS A 21 -2.79 -11.05 15.16
N ARG A 22 -2.76 -10.95 16.46
CA ARG A 22 -1.80 -10.12 17.20
C ARG A 22 -0.36 -10.55 16.89
N GLY A 23 0.48 -9.58 16.52
CA GLY A 23 1.87 -9.80 16.14
C GLY A 23 2.07 -10.41 14.74
N ARG A 24 0.97 -10.74 14.03
CA ARG A 24 1.01 -11.22 12.64
C ARG A 24 1.29 -10.09 11.67
N THR A 25 1.99 -10.42 10.58
CA THR A 25 2.31 -9.46 9.54
C THR A 25 1.33 -9.60 8.38
N PHE A 26 0.62 -8.51 8.07
CA PHE A 26 -0.27 -8.43 6.92
C PHE A 26 0.28 -7.46 5.91
N VAL A 27 0.27 -7.87 4.65
CA VAL A 27 0.47 -6.97 3.50
C VAL A 27 -0.90 -6.71 2.89
N ILE A 28 -1.26 -5.45 2.78
CA ILE A 28 -2.56 -5.03 2.26
C ILE A 28 -2.32 -4.17 1.02
N LEU A 29 -2.81 -4.62 -0.13
CA LEU A 29 -2.89 -3.80 -1.33
C LEU A 29 -4.23 -3.07 -1.34
N ILE A 30 -4.19 -1.75 -1.44
CA ILE A 30 -5.35 -0.90 -1.68
C ILE A 30 -5.24 -0.40 -3.11
N GLU A 31 -6.10 -0.90 -3.99
CA GLU A 31 -6.14 -0.47 -5.38
C GLU A 31 -6.54 1.00 -5.48
N GLY A 32 -6.06 1.68 -6.53
CA GLY A 32 -6.29 3.11 -6.72
C GLY A 32 -7.77 3.49 -6.80
N GLU A 33 -8.61 2.60 -7.33
CA GLU A 33 -10.06 2.71 -7.41
C GLU A 33 -10.71 2.78 -6.01
N ALA A 34 -10.25 1.95 -5.09
CA ALA A 34 -10.77 1.93 -3.72
C ALA A 34 -10.47 3.24 -2.95
N ILE A 35 -9.37 3.92 -3.32
CA ILE A 35 -9.04 5.24 -2.78
C ILE A 35 -9.91 6.33 -3.44
N ALA A 36 -10.10 6.26 -4.75
CA ALA A 36 -10.83 7.27 -5.54
C ALA A 36 -12.34 7.30 -5.22
N ASN A 37 -12.94 6.16 -4.89
CA ASN A 37 -14.39 6.00 -4.71
C ASN A 37 -14.94 6.45 -3.36
N GLY A 38 -14.22 7.28 -2.59
CA GLY A 38 -14.69 7.83 -1.31
C GLY A 38 -14.70 6.82 -0.13
N ARG A 39 -14.28 5.58 -0.34
CA ARG A 39 -14.12 4.56 0.72
C ARG A 39 -12.81 4.69 1.49
N GLY A 40 -11.92 5.58 1.05
CA GLY A 40 -10.60 5.75 1.63
C GLY A 40 -10.61 6.05 3.13
N GLU A 41 -11.55 6.85 3.62
CA GLU A 41 -11.64 7.16 5.05
C GLU A 41 -12.01 5.94 5.90
N GLN A 42 -12.94 5.10 5.43
CA GLN A 42 -13.31 3.87 6.12
C GLN A 42 -12.13 2.88 6.14
N LEU A 43 -11.43 2.75 5.02
CA LEU A 43 -10.23 1.90 4.93
C LEU A 43 -9.14 2.34 5.93
N ILE A 44 -8.92 3.65 6.08
CA ILE A 44 -7.98 4.18 7.07
C ILE A 44 -8.39 3.81 8.49
N GLN A 45 -9.68 3.89 8.82
CA GLN A 45 -10.21 3.48 10.12
C GLN A 45 -9.98 1.97 10.37
N ASP A 46 -10.20 1.13 9.37
CA ASP A 46 -9.98 -0.31 9.46
C ASP A 46 -8.49 -0.64 9.64
N LEU A 47 -7.60 0.05 8.93
CA LEU A 47 -6.15 -0.08 9.10
C LEU A 47 -5.71 0.32 10.51
N ALA A 48 -6.22 1.45 11.01
CA ALA A 48 -5.94 1.93 12.35
C ALA A 48 -6.43 0.95 13.43
N LEU A 49 -7.62 0.38 13.23
CA LEU A 49 -8.16 -0.66 14.12
C LEU A 49 -7.26 -1.90 14.13
N LEU A 50 -6.90 -2.44 12.97
CA LEU A 50 -6.01 -3.59 12.87
C LEU A 50 -4.66 -3.34 13.55
N HIS A 51 -4.08 -2.16 13.33
CA HIS A 51 -2.82 -1.76 13.95
C HIS A 51 -2.94 -1.71 15.48
N THR A 52 -4.02 -1.11 16.01
CA THR A 52 -4.29 -1.02 17.46
C THR A 52 -4.49 -2.41 18.09
N LEU A 53 -5.04 -3.36 17.34
CA LEU A 53 -5.16 -4.75 17.77
C LEU A 53 -3.82 -5.51 17.75
N GLY A 54 -2.74 -4.85 17.34
CA GLY A 54 -1.38 -5.38 17.35
C GLY A 54 -1.00 -6.13 16.06
N VAL A 55 -1.71 -5.92 14.96
CA VAL A 55 -1.31 -6.44 13.65
C VAL A 55 -0.19 -5.57 13.08
N ARG A 56 0.84 -6.19 12.53
CA ARG A 56 1.97 -5.53 11.85
C ARG A 56 1.59 -5.27 10.39
N LEU A 57 1.44 -4.02 10.00
CA LEU A 57 0.86 -3.65 8.72
C LEU A 57 1.88 -3.10 7.73
N VAL A 58 1.87 -3.66 6.52
CA VAL A 58 2.45 -3.04 5.32
C VAL A 58 1.31 -2.75 4.36
N VAL A 59 1.16 -1.49 3.98
CA VAL A 59 0.14 -1.03 3.04
C VAL A 59 0.83 -0.69 1.73
N VAL A 60 0.43 -1.37 0.66
CA VAL A 60 0.78 -1.02 -0.71
C VAL A 60 -0.42 -0.31 -1.32
N TYR A 61 -0.21 0.80 -1.99
CA TYR A 61 -1.30 1.53 -2.63
C TYR A 61 -1.13 1.59 -4.15
N GLY A 62 -2.24 1.39 -4.87
CA GLY A 62 -2.32 1.58 -6.31
C GLY A 62 -2.56 3.05 -6.66
N ILE A 63 -2.15 3.45 -7.87
CA ILE A 63 -2.30 4.83 -8.38
C ILE A 63 -2.77 4.87 -9.84
N ARG A 64 -3.09 3.74 -10.44
CA ARG A 64 -3.38 3.67 -11.89
C ARG A 64 -4.50 4.59 -12.35
N PRO A 65 -5.67 4.66 -11.68
CA PRO A 65 -6.73 5.59 -12.07
C PRO A 65 -6.30 7.04 -11.98
N GLN A 66 -5.61 7.43 -10.91
CA GLN A 66 -5.17 8.80 -10.67
C GLN A 66 -4.11 9.23 -11.70
N VAL A 67 -3.20 8.32 -12.06
CA VAL A 67 -2.23 8.57 -13.15
C VAL A 67 -2.97 8.68 -14.48
N GLY A 68 -3.96 7.81 -14.74
CA GLY A 68 -4.80 7.91 -15.94
C GLY A 68 -5.45 9.29 -16.06
N THR A 69 -6.11 9.77 -15.02
CA THR A 69 -6.70 11.11 -14.98
C THR A 69 -5.66 12.21 -15.26
N ALA A 70 -4.47 12.11 -14.64
CA ALA A 70 -3.41 13.11 -14.84
C ALA A 70 -2.81 13.09 -16.27
N LEU A 71 -2.86 11.96 -16.96
CA LEU A 71 -2.46 11.83 -18.36
C LEU A 71 -3.53 12.39 -19.28
N ASP A 72 -4.80 12.07 -19.03
CA ASP A 72 -5.95 12.56 -19.78
C ASP A 72 -6.03 14.09 -19.72
N GLU A 73 -5.87 14.70 -18.55
CA GLU A 73 -5.81 16.15 -18.35
C GLU A 73 -4.67 16.83 -19.13
N ALA A 74 -3.58 16.09 -19.37
CA ALA A 74 -2.43 16.56 -20.12
C ALA A 74 -2.53 16.27 -21.63
N GLY A 75 -3.57 15.54 -22.06
CA GLY A 75 -3.72 15.10 -23.45
C GLY A 75 -2.68 14.06 -23.88
N ILE A 76 -2.18 13.26 -22.93
CA ILE A 76 -1.16 12.25 -23.17
C ILE A 76 -1.83 10.87 -23.20
N GLU A 77 -1.67 10.19 -24.32
CA GLU A 77 -2.16 8.82 -24.49
C GLU A 77 -1.00 7.83 -24.21
N PRO A 78 -1.05 7.07 -23.11
CA PRO A 78 0.04 6.15 -22.76
C PRO A 78 0.05 4.95 -23.71
N VAL A 79 1.22 4.64 -24.24
CA VAL A 79 1.45 3.41 -24.99
C VAL A 79 1.43 2.21 -24.04
N ARG A 80 0.69 1.16 -24.44
CA ARG A 80 0.63 -0.09 -23.68
C ARG A 80 1.17 -1.25 -24.50
N HIS A 81 1.95 -2.10 -23.85
CA HIS A 81 2.39 -3.37 -24.43
C HIS A 81 2.32 -4.46 -23.36
N ASP A 82 1.78 -5.63 -23.70
CA ASP A 82 1.57 -6.75 -22.78
C ASP A 82 0.86 -6.37 -21.46
N GLY A 83 -0.13 -5.46 -21.56
CA GLY A 83 -0.91 -4.98 -20.42
C GLY A 83 -0.20 -3.98 -19.51
N ARG A 84 1.07 -3.66 -19.77
CA ARG A 84 1.86 -2.66 -19.05
C ARG A 84 1.94 -1.35 -19.84
N TRP A 85 1.99 -0.24 -19.12
CA TRP A 85 2.32 1.06 -19.72
C TRP A 85 3.83 1.14 -19.99
N ILE A 86 4.19 1.84 -21.04
CA ILE A 86 5.58 2.26 -21.27
C ILE A 86 5.72 3.62 -20.58
N ALA A 87 6.42 3.65 -19.46
CA ALA A 87 6.60 4.86 -18.68
C ALA A 87 7.81 5.65 -19.20
N ASP A 88 7.62 6.44 -20.25
CA ASP A 88 8.63 7.38 -20.69
C ASP A 88 8.88 8.50 -19.65
N GLY A 89 9.86 9.37 -19.90
CA GLY A 89 10.21 10.41 -18.95
C GLY A 89 9.08 11.42 -18.67
N GLU A 90 8.11 11.58 -19.55
CA GLU A 90 6.97 12.46 -19.35
C GLU A 90 5.89 11.80 -18.50
N ILE A 91 5.59 10.54 -18.78
CA ILE A 91 4.67 9.71 -17.99
C ILE A 91 5.24 9.51 -16.59
N MET A 92 6.55 9.20 -16.48
CA MET A 92 7.20 8.95 -15.20
C MET A 92 7.10 10.15 -14.23
N ARG A 93 7.28 11.38 -14.73
CA ARG A 93 7.08 12.59 -13.89
C ARG A 93 5.66 12.67 -13.30
N ARG A 94 4.64 12.22 -14.02
CA ARG A 94 3.25 12.18 -13.53
C ARG A 94 3.05 11.06 -12.53
N VAL A 95 3.61 9.89 -12.80
CA VAL A 95 3.59 8.74 -11.87
C VAL A 95 4.22 9.14 -10.53
N GLU A 96 5.39 9.76 -10.54
CA GLU A 96 6.07 10.23 -9.33
C GLU A 96 5.24 11.26 -8.55
N ARG A 97 4.66 12.24 -9.27
CA ARG A 97 3.80 13.27 -8.66
C ARG A 97 2.58 12.65 -7.99
N VAL A 98 1.84 11.81 -8.73
CA VAL A 98 0.64 11.16 -8.21
C VAL A 98 0.97 10.23 -7.05
N ALA A 99 2.06 9.47 -7.13
CA ALA A 99 2.50 8.61 -6.03
C ALA A 99 2.81 9.42 -4.77
N ALA A 100 3.47 10.58 -4.92
CA ALA A 100 3.76 11.46 -3.79
C ALA A 100 2.48 12.08 -3.20
N GLU A 101 1.54 12.51 -4.00
CA GLU A 101 0.24 13.06 -3.57
C GLU A 101 -0.57 12.00 -2.80
N GLN A 102 -0.66 10.77 -3.31
CA GLN A 102 -1.36 9.68 -2.64
C GLN A 102 -0.69 9.28 -1.31
N ARG A 103 0.64 9.28 -1.27
CA ARG A 103 1.38 9.04 -0.03
C ARG A 103 1.04 10.09 1.02
N LEU A 104 1.12 11.37 0.66
CA LEU A 104 0.79 12.47 1.57
C LEU A 104 -0.66 12.40 2.05
N TRP A 105 -1.58 12.02 1.17
CA TRP A 105 -2.97 11.83 1.54
C TRP A 105 -3.13 10.71 2.58
N LEU A 106 -2.48 9.56 2.39
CA LEU A 106 -2.49 8.43 3.33
C LEU A 106 -1.87 8.83 4.68
N GLU A 107 -0.69 9.45 4.66
CA GLU A 107 0.02 9.91 5.87
C GLU A 107 -0.84 10.91 6.66
N ALA A 108 -1.45 11.88 5.99
CA ALA A 108 -2.30 12.88 6.62
C ALA A 108 -3.55 12.23 7.27
N ARG A 109 -4.19 11.27 6.60
CA ARG A 109 -5.37 10.57 7.15
C ARG A 109 -5.00 9.67 8.34
N LEU A 110 -3.87 8.96 8.26
CA LEU A 110 -3.37 8.16 9.38
C LEU A 110 -2.99 9.04 10.58
N SER A 111 -2.51 10.26 10.35
CA SER A 111 -2.17 11.22 11.40
C SER A 111 -3.38 11.81 12.13
N LEU A 112 -4.57 11.78 11.52
CA LEU A 112 -5.81 12.22 12.19
C LEU A 112 -6.21 11.32 13.35
N GLY A 113 -5.64 10.11 13.46
CA GLY A 113 -6.14 9.10 14.36
C GLY A 113 -7.57 8.68 13.96
N LEU A 114 -8.38 8.30 14.94
CA LEU A 114 -9.78 7.89 14.72
C LEU A 114 -10.74 8.85 15.43
N PRO A 115 -10.93 10.10 14.91
CA PRO A 115 -11.83 11.06 15.52
C PRO A 115 -13.25 10.47 15.60
N ASN A 116 -13.97 10.79 16.67
CA ASN A 116 -15.32 10.30 16.93
C ASN A 116 -15.46 8.78 17.14
N THR A 117 -14.38 8.09 17.45
CA THR A 117 -14.39 6.68 17.81
C THR A 117 -13.79 6.47 19.21
N PRO A 118 -14.02 5.31 19.85
CA PRO A 118 -13.36 4.97 21.12
C PRO A 118 -11.83 4.91 21.01
N LEU A 119 -11.28 4.90 19.80
CA LEU A 119 -9.84 4.90 19.50
C LEU A 119 -9.30 6.30 19.21
N HIS A 120 -10.03 7.37 19.55
CA HIS A 120 -9.54 8.73 19.48
C HIS A 120 -8.26 8.86 20.33
N GLY A 121 -7.24 9.50 19.78
CA GLY A 121 -5.94 9.64 20.44
C GLY A 121 -4.95 8.48 20.22
N VAL A 122 -5.30 7.50 19.39
CA VAL A 122 -4.31 6.54 18.90
C VAL A 122 -3.38 7.24 17.91
N GLU A 123 -2.11 7.33 18.25
CA GLU A 123 -1.07 7.85 17.36
C GLU A 123 -0.58 6.74 16.44
N LEU A 124 -0.77 6.94 15.14
CA LEU A 124 -0.27 6.04 14.10
C LEU A 124 0.94 6.65 13.42
N THR A 125 2.09 6.04 13.61
CA THR A 125 3.29 6.41 12.85
C THR A 125 3.34 5.60 11.57
N ALA A 126 3.25 6.28 10.43
CA ALA A 126 3.40 5.69 9.12
C ALA A 126 4.72 6.13 8.47
N VAL A 127 5.42 5.21 7.82
CA VAL A 127 6.70 5.47 7.17
C VAL A 127 6.72 4.93 5.75
N SER A 128 7.19 5.73 4.82
CA SER A 128 7.51 5.33 3.46
C SER A 128 9.00 5.57 3.18
N GLY A 129 9.54 4.96 2.12
CA GLY A 129 10.94 5.15 1.75
C GLY A 129 11.39 4.25 0.60
N ASN A 130 12.70 4.21 0.36
CA ASN A 130 13.32 3.40 -0.68
C ASN A 130 13.43 1.91 -0.30
N LEU A 131 12.30 1.33 0.11
CA LEU A 131 12.23 -0.03 0.64
C LEU A 131 12.10 -1.11 -0.45
N VAL A 132 11.72 -0.71 -1.66
CA VAL A 132 11.61 -1.58 -2.84
C VAL A 132 12.71 -1.23 -3.83
N MET A 133 13.55 -2.19 -4.13
CA MET A 133 14.57 -2.08 -5.19
C MET A 133 13.98 -2.58 -6.50
N ALA A 134 14.14 -1.79 -7.55
CA ALA A 134 13.68 -2.11 -8.90
C ALA A 134 14.83 -2.47 -9.83
N LYS A 135 14.48 -3.07 -10.95
CA LYS A 135 15.27 -3.18 -12.15
C LYS A 135 14.41 -2.80 -13.36
N PRO A 136 14.99 -2.24 -14.43
CA PRO A 136 14.24 -1.94 -15.65
C PRO A 136 13.66 -3.24 -16.24
N LEU A 137 12.50 -3.12 -16.86
CA LEU A 137 11.93 -4.16 -17.69
C LEU A 137 12.78 -4.37 -18.95
N GLY A 138 13.42 -3.30 -19.41
CA GLY A 138 14.32 -3.28 -20.55
C GLY A 138 13.59 -3.43 -21.88
N VAL A 139 14.34 -3.87 -22.89
CA VAL A 139 13.79 -4.12 -24.21
C VAL A 139 13.20 -5.52 -24.28
N ARG A 140 11.90 -5.63 -24.59
CA ARG A 140 11.19 -6.89 -24.82
C ARG A 140 10.52 -6.87 -26.18
N GLN A 141 10.72 -7.90 -26.98
CA GLN A 141 10.16 -8.00 -28.33
C GLN A 141 10.45 -6.77 -29.23
N GLY A 142 11.62 -6.14 -29.03
CA GLY A 142 12.03 -4.96 -29.79
C GLY A 142 11.45 -3.64 -29.29
N ILE A 143 10.68 -3.63 -28.18
CA ILE A 143 10.09 -2.45 -27.57
C ILE A 143 10.85 -2.13 -26.28
N ASP A 144 11.33 -0.89 -26.16
CA ASP A 144 11.91 -0.39 -24.92
C ASP A 144 10.82 0.06 -23.97
N PHE A 145 10.87 -0.41 -22.73
CA PHE A 145 9.89 -0.10 -21.68
C PHE A 145 10.29 1.12 -20.83
N ASP A 146 11.37 1.80 -21.16
CA ASP A 146 11.87 3.01 -20.48
C ASP A 146 11.94 2.83 -18.95
N HIS A 147 11.16 3.62 -18.21
CA HIS A 147 11.11 3.60 -16.74
C HIS A 147 10.09 2.59 -16.18
N THR A 148 9.51 1.75 -17.01
CA THR A 148 8.70 0.63 -16.51
C THR A 148 9.63 -0.45 -16.00
N GLY A 149 9.42 -0.86 -14.76
CA GLY A 149 10.29 -1.80 -14.06
C GLY A 149 9.57 -3.01 -13.49
N GLU A 150 10.35 -3.83 -12.85
CA GLU A 150 9.88 -4.95 -12.03
C GLU A 150 10.63 -4.98 -10.71
N VAL A 151 10.05 -5.60 -9.68
CA VAL A 151 10.65 -5.70 -8.36
C VAL A 151 11.91 -6.58 -8.43
N ARG A 152 13.07 -5.99 -8.12
CA ARG A 152 14.32 -6.75 -7.99
C ARG A 152 14.45 -7.38 -6.61
N ARG A 153 14.11 -6.62 -5.57
CA ARG A 153 14.24 -7.04 -4.18
C ARG A 153 13.50 -6.09 -3.24
N VAL A 154 12.85 -6.64 -2.24
CA VAL A 154 12.28 -5.89 -1.10
C VAL A 154 13.30 -5.89 0.05
N ARG A 155 13.50 -4.76 0.71
CA ARG A 155 14.38 -4.62 1.88
C ARG A 155 13.68 -5.14 3.15
N ALA A 156 13.44 -6.46 3.19
CA ALA A 156 12.65 -7.10 4.23
C ALA A 156 13.16 -6.82 5.66
N THR A 157 14.48 -6.82 5.86
CA THR A 157 15.07 -6.52 7.18
C THR A 157 14.74 -5.11 7.65
N ALA A 158 14.82 -4.12 6.74
CA ALA A 158 14.49 -2.73 7.08
C ALA A 158 13.00 -2.58 7.40
N ILE A 159 12.13 -3.19 6.59
CA ILE A 159 10.67 -3.19 6.85
C ILE A 159 10.39 -3.90 8.19
N GLY A 160 10.97 -5.06 8.44
CA GLY A 160 10.81 -5.80 9.68
C GLY A 160 11.15 -4.95 10.91
N SER A 161 12.29 -4.25 10.86
CA SER A 161 12.71 -3.35 11.96
C SER A 161 11.76 -2.18 12.21
N LEU A 162 11.10 -1.66 11.17
CA LEU A 162 10.05 -0.65 11.31
C LEU A 162 8.80 -1.23 11.96
N LEU A 163 8.36 -2.39 11.48
CA LEU A 163 7.20 -3.10 12.03
C LEU A 163 7.39 -3.49 13.49
N ASP A 164 8.60 -3.89 13.88
CA ASP A 164 8.95 -4.25 15.29
C ASP A 164 8.85 -3.04 16.24
N ARG A 165 8.96 -1.82 15.70
CA ARG A 165 8.77 -0.56 16.46
C ARG A 165 7.32 -0.07 16.46
N GLY A 166 6.39 -0.88 15.97
CA GLY A 166 4.98 -0.48 15.87
C GLY A 166 4.70 0.55 14.77
N THR A 167 5.56 0.63 13.76
CA THR A 167 5.38 1.55 12.63
C THR A 167 4.61 0.87 11.51
N LEU A 168 3.60 1.52 10.95
CA LEU A 168 2.93 1.12 9.73
C LEU A 168 3.81 1.49 8.53
N VAL A 169 4.07 0.56 7.62
CA VAL A 169 4.90 0.82 6.44
C VAL A 169 4.00 1.03 5.22
N ILE A 170 4.23 2.13 4.49
CA ILE A 170 3.51 2.46 3.26
C ILE A 170 4.46 2.31 2.07
N LEU A 171 4.06 1.55 1.06
CA LEU A 171 4.83 1.30 -0.14
C LEU A 171 4.10 1.82 -1.39
N PRO A 172 4.71 2.73 -2.15
CA PRO A 172 4.22 3.13 -3.47
C PRO A 172 4.46 2.02 -4.50
N PRO A 173 3.76 2.06 -5.66
CA PRO A 173 4.08 1.24 -6.81
C PRO A 173 5.30 1.81 -7.56
N LEU A 174 6.35 2.13 -6.82
CA LEU A 174 7.61 2.66 -7.31
C LEU A 174 8.77 1.86 -6.72
N GLY A 175 9.82 1.73 -7.49
CA GLY A 175 11.06 1.13 -7.03
C GLY A 175 12.29 1.94 -7.44
N PHE A 176 13.39 1.71 -6.72
CA PHE A 176 14.62 2.46 -6.89
C PHE A 176 15.73 1.53 -7.39
N SER A 177 16.46 1.96 -8.43
CA SER A 177 17.65 1.25 -8.88
C SER A 177 18.86 1.55 -7.98
N SER A 178 19.93 0.78 -8.18
CA SER A 178 21.22 1.05 -7.52
C SER A 178 21.92 2.30 -8.06
N THR A 179 21.52 2.79 -9.23
CA THR A 179 22.03 4.00 -9.89
C THR A 179 21.23 5.25 -9.55
N GLY A 180 20.16 5.12 -8.72
CA GLY A 180 19.35 6.25 -8.25
C GLY A 180 18.16 6.60 -9.13
N GLU A 181 17.86 5.75 -10.13
CA GLU A 181 16.68 5.92 -10.98
C GLU A 181 15.43 5.38 -10.30
N VAL A 182 14.28 5.96 -10.66
CA VAL A 182 12.96 5.54 -10.19
C VAL A 182 12.23 4.82 -11.32
N PHE A 183 11.58 3.72 -10.99
CA PHE A 183 10.82 2.90 -11.93
C PHE A 183 9.37 2.77 -11.49
N ASP A 184 8.46 2.84 -12.46
CA ASP A 184 7.05 2.51 -12.31
C ASP A 184 6.89 0.98 -12.18
N LEU A 185 6.28 0.54 -11.10
CA LEU A 185 6.07 -0.86 -10.79
C LEU A 185 4.58 -1.20 -10.78
N ASP A 186 4.29 -2.47 -10.95
CA ASP A 186 2.94 -2.98 -10.69
C ASP A 186 2.69 -3.08 -9.17
N ALA A 187 1.59 -2.48 -8.69
CA ALA A 187 1.27 -2.47 -7.26
C ALA A 187 1.01 -3.87 -6.71
N ALA A 188 0.39 -4.75 -7.49
CA ALA A 188 0.14 -6.14 -7.10
C ALA A 188 1.45 -6.93 -7.03
N GLU A 189 2.40 -6.68 -7.95
CA GLU A 189 3.74 -7.24 -7.87
C GLU A 189 4.48 -6.77 -6.62
N VAL A 190 4.43 -5.47 -6.30
CA VAL A 190 5.04 -4.93 -5.08
C VAL A 190 4.44 -5.58 -3.83
N ALA A 191 3.12 -5.73 -3.77
CA ALA A 191 2.44 -6.35 -2.63
C ALA A 191 2.82 -7.83 -2.51
N GLN A 192 2.80 -8.58 -3.60
CA GLN A 192 3.16 -10.00 -3.64
C GLN A 192 4.62 -10.21 -3.21
N GLN A 193 5.56 -9.49 -3.81
CA GLN A 193 6.99 -9.62 -3.49
C GLN A 193 7.29 -9.20 -2.05
N THR A 194 6.57 -8.20 -1.53
CA THR A 194 6.68 -7.79 -0.14
C THR A 194 6.14 -8.87 0.81
N ALA A 195 5.01 -9.47 0.52
CA ALA A 195 4.43 -10.54 1.30
C ALA A 195 5.37 -11.77 1.37
N VAL A 196 5.93 -12.14 0.22
CA VAL A 196 6.91 -13.25 0.13
C VAL A 196 8.18 -12.93 0.92
N ALA A 197 8.75 -11.73 0.73
CA ALA A 197 10.01 -11.34 1.37
C ALA A 197 9.89 -11.24 2.91
N LEU A 198 8.74 -10.81 3.41
CA LEU A 198 8.45 -10.71 4.84
C LEU A 198 7.92 -12.02 5.43
N LYS A 199 7.64 -13.03 4.62
CA LYS A 199 6.90 -14.24 5.02
C LYS A 199 5.60 -13.85 5.75
N ALA A 200 4.86 -12.91 5.14
CA ALA A 200 3.65 -12.37 5.73
C ALA A 200 2.61 -13.45 5.98
N ASP A 201 1.88 -13.33 7.09
CA ASP A 201 0.82 -14.27 7.45
C ASP A 201 -0.41 -14.12 6.52
N LYS A 202 -0.62 -12.91 5.98
CA LYS A 202 -1.69 -12.63 5.00
C LYS A 202 -1.25 -11.60 3.96
N LEU A 203 -1.71 -11.82 2.73
CA LEU A 203 -1.79 -10.85 1.66
C LEU A 203 -3.27 -10.58 1.38
N ILE A 204 -3.70 -9.34 1.51
CA ILE A 204 -5.09 -8.90 1.33
C ILE A 204 -5.12 -7.91 0.17
N LEU A 205 -5.98 -8.15 -0.80
CA LEU A 205 -6.17 -7.29 -1.96
C LEU A 205 -7.53 -6.61 -1.81
N LEU A 206 -7.53 -5.28 -1.76
CA LEU A 206 -8.73 -4.46 -1.65
C LEU A 206 -8.91 -3.68 -2.96
N GLY A 207 -9.78 -4.18 -3.81
CA GLY A 207 -10.16 -3.61 -5.09
C GLY A 207 -11.67 -3.44 -5.20
N GLU A 208 -12.14 -3.02 -6.38
CA GLU A 208 -13.55 -3.10 -6.73
C GLU A 208 -13.92 -4.56 -7.05
N ALA A 209 -15.10 -4.96 -6.56
CA ALA A 209 -15.73 -6.23 -6.92
C ALA A 209 -16.62 -6.04 -8.15
#